data_a0a292e00d5ae507e05c90d013273e1f
#
_entry.id   a0a292e00d5ae507e05c90d013273e1f
#
_cell.length_a   1.000
_cell.length_b   1.000
_cell.length_c   1.000
_cell.angle_alpha   90.00
_cell.angle_beta   90.00
_cell.angle_gamma   90.00
#
_symmetry.space_group_name_H-M   'P 1'
#
loop_
_entity.id
_entity.type
_entity.pdbx_description
1 polymer ?
#
loop_
_entity_poly.entity_id
_entity_poly.type
_entity_poly.pdbx_seq_one_letter_code
_entity_poly.pdbx_strand_id
1 'polypeptide(L)'
;MYQRWKHPSMEKDELADYIERSQSLIDSSPQMDEQNTRRKLIEPLLEILGWNMLSEDVELEYSVQMGVGTKKVDYALMIEGAPVVFVEAKGVDTAISDSHQNQLKSYMRQVGVDWGLLTNGVQFELLKRKKGKERPDEVSLGEISLDSL
;
A
#
# COMPACT_ATOMS: atom_id res chain seq x y z
N MET A 1 -3.26 -12.34 20.92
CA MET A 1 -2.79 -12.09 19.55
C MET A 1 -1.32 -12.47 19.43
N TYR A 2 -0.98 -13.21 18.41
CA TYR A 2 0.40 -13.60 18.16
C TYR A 2 1.19 -12.43 17.61
N GLN A 3 2.19 -11.97 18.33
CA GLN A 3 3.09 -10.94 17.82
C GLN A 3 4.41 -11.59 17.43
N ARG A 4 4.72 -11.54 16.16
CA ARG A 4 5.94 -12.11 15.64
C ARG A 4 7.10 -11.14 15.82
N TRP A 5 7.99 -11.47 16.75
CA TRP A 5 9.21 -10.70 16.94
C TRP A 5 10.27 -11.15 15.94
N LYS A 6 10.88 -10.20 15.23
CA LYS A 6 11.99 -10.46 14.33
C LYS A 6 13.20 -9.65 14.76
N HIS A 7 14.36 -10.27 14.66
CA HIS A 7 15.61 -9.57 14.88
C HIS A 7 15.84 -8.57 13.74
N PRO A 8 16.32 -7.32 14.02
CA PRO A 8 16.49 -6.30 12.97
C PRO A 8 17.36 -6.74 11.79
N SER A 9 18.38 -7.58 12.01
CA SER A 9 19.23 -8.11 10.94
C SER A 9 18.46 -9.05 10.02
N MET A 10 17.50 -9.83 10.55
CA MET A 10 16.66 -10.72 9.76
C MET A 10 15.68 -9.92 8.88
N GLU A 11 15.14 -8.84 9.42
CA GLU A 11 14.28 -7.95 8.64
C GLU A 11 15.02 -7.30 7.47
N LYS A 12 16.27 -6.88 7.69
CA LYS A 12 17.10 -6.32 6.63
C LYS A 12 17.39 -7.35 5.54
N ASP A 13 17.67 -8.60 5.93
CA ASP A 13 17.92 -9.68 4.97
C ASP A 13 16.66 -10.01 4.18
N GLU A 14 15.50 -10.06 4.85
CA GLU A 14 14.22 -10.29 4.17
C GLU A 14 13.91 -9.18 3.16
N LEU A 15 14.18 -7.95 3.53
CA LEU A 15 13.95 -6.80 2.64
C LEU A 15 14.90 -6.83 1.44
N ALA A 16 16.18 -7.14 1.67
CA ALA A 16 17.15 -7.25 0.59
C ALA A 16 16.77 -8.37 -0.39
N ASP A 17 16.35 -9.52 0.13
CA ASP A 17 15.87 -10.63 -0.69
C ASP A 17 14.61 -10.26 -1.48
N TYR A 18 13.71 -9.53 -0.85
CA TYR A 18 12.50 -9.02 -1.50
C TYR A 18 12.84 -8.10 -2.68
N ILE A 19 13.76 -7.16 -2.47
CA ILE A 19 14.16 -6.21 -3.52
C ILE A 19 14.77 -6.97 -4.71
N GLU A 20 15.70 -7.89 -4.44
CA GLU A 20 16.36 -8.67 -5.48
C GLU A 20 15.36 -9.53 -6.27
N ARG A 21 14.48 -10.24 -5.57
CA ARG A 21 13.44 -11.06 -6.21
C ARG A 21 12.47 -10.21 -7.02
N SER A 22 12.07 -9.08 -6.46
CA SER A 22 11.13 -8.18 -7.13
C SER A 22 11.72 -7.61 -8.41
N GLN A 23 12.99 -7.21 -8.38
CA GLN A 23 13.68 -6.71 -9.59
C GLN A 23 13.76 -7.78 -10.66
N SER A 24 14.04 -9.03 -10.28
CA SER A 24 14.05 -10.15 -11.22
C SER A 24 12.68 -10.40 -11.84
N LEU A 25 11.61 -10.33 -11.05
CA LEU A 25 10.25 -10.50 -11.54
C LEU A 25 9.86 -9.37 -12.50
N ILE A 26 10.24 -8.14 -12.19
CA ILE A 26 9.96 -6.98 -13.04
C ILE A 26 10.74 -7.09 -14.36
N ASP A 27 11.99 -7.50 -14.30
CA ASP A 27 12.82 -7.68 -15.51
C ASP A 27 12.23 -8.75 -16.43
N SER A 28 11.67 -9.82 -15.85
CA SER A 28 11.02 -10.89 -16.61
C SER A 28 9.63 -10.51 -17.12
N SER A 29 8.95 -9.59 -16.44
CA SER A 29 7.59 -9.18 -16.76
C SER A 29 7.44 -7.68 -16.58
N PRO A 30 8.07 -6.87 -17.48
CA PRO A 30 8.06 -5.42 -17.34
C PRO A 30 6.70 -4.77 -17.54
N GLN A 31 5.72 -5.52 -18.04
CA GLN A 31 4.34 -5.08 -18.21
C GLN A 31 3.39 -5.86 -17.29
N MET A 32 3.89 -6.30 -16.15
CA MET A 32 3.09 -7.03 -15.17
C MET A 32 1.81 -6.25 -14.84
N ASP A 33 0.67 -6.91 -14.94
CA ASP A 33 -0.62 -6.27 -14.70
C ASP A 33 -0.85 -5.99 -13.20
N GLU A 34 -1.95 -5.30 -12.91
CA GLU A 34 -2.26 -4.90 -11.55
C GLU A 34 -2.41 -6.09 -10.61
N GLN A 35 -3.14 -7.13 -11.03
CA GLN A 35 -3.34 -8.31 -10.19
C GLN A 35 -2.04 -9.04 -9.88
N ASN A 36 -1.18 -9.24 -10.87
CA ASN A 36 0.11 -9.89 -10.66
C ASN A 36 1.05 -9.00 -9.83
N THR A 37 1.02 -7.69 -10.06
CA THR A 37 1.78 -6.75 -9.24
C THR A 37 1.36 -6.86 -7.77
N ARG A 38 0.06 -6.86 -7.49
CA ARG A 38 -0.46 -7.02 -6.13
C ARG A 38 0.05 -8.31 -5.50
N ARG A 39 -0.15 -9.43 -6.18
CA ARG A 39 0.14 -10.76 -5.62
C ARG A 39 1.64 -10.99 -5.43
N LYS A 40 2.45 -10.54 -6.38
CA LYS A 40 3.89 -10.89 -6.43
C LYS A 40 4.80 -9.83 -5.82
N LEU A 41 4.38 -8.56 -5.82
CA LEU A 41 5.22 -7.46 -5.37
C LEU A 41 4.68 -6.76 -4.11
N ILE A 42 3.38 -6.57 -3.99
CA ILE A 42 2.81 -5.77 -2.91
C ILE A 42 2.52 -6.63 -1.67
N GLU A 43 1.82 -7.75 -1.84
CA GLU A 43 1.48 -8.61 -0.71
C GLU A 43 2.71 -9.15 0.03
N PRO A 44 3.77 -9.58 -0.68
CA PRO A 44 4.98 -9.98 0.03
C PRO A 44 5.63 -8.86 0.83
N LEU A 45 5.57 -7.62 0.34
CA LEU A 45 6.09 -6.47 1.09
C LEU A 45 5.26 -6.23 2.35
N LEU A 46 3.95 -6.28 2.25
CA LEU A 46 3.08 -6.09 3.41
C LEU A 46 3.37 -7.14 4.49
N GLU A 47 3.65 -8.38 4.09
CA GLU A 47 4.01 -9.43 5.04
C GLU A 47 5.36 -9.16 5.72
N ILE A 48 6.36 -8.68 4.97
CA ILE A 48 7.64 -8.28 5.56
C ILE A 48 7.44 -7.17 6.59
N LEU A 49 6.51 -6.26 6.32
CA LEU A 49 6.18 -5.16 7.24
C LEU A 49 5.35 -5.61 8.45
N GLY A 50 4.99 -6.87 8.53
CA GLY A 50 4.32 -7.44 9.69
C GLY A 50 2.82 -7.69 9.54
N TRP A 51 2.25 -7.43 8.36
CA TRP A 51 0.84 -7.67 8.12
C TRP A 51 0.62 -9.11 7.65
N ASN A 52 -0.30 -9.81 8.31
CA ASN A 52 -0.65 -11.17 7.90
C ASN A 52 -1.80 -11.12 6.89
N MET A 53 -1.50 -11.45 5.63
CA MET A 53 -2.47 -11.41 4.54
C MET A 53 -3.65 -12.37 4.74
N LEU A 54 -3.49 -13.39 5.59
CA LEU A 54 -4.52 -14.37 5.87
C LEU A 54 -5.37 -14.01 7.10
N SER A 55 -5.07 -12.89 7.76
CA SER A 55 -5.79 -12.46 8.96
C SER A 55 -6.89 -11.45 8.62
N GLU A 56 -7.75 -11.20 9.60
CA GLU A 56 -8.77 -10.13 9.51
C GLU A 56 -8.16 -8.73 9.56
N ASP A 57 -6.85 -8.61 9.84
CA ASP A 57 -6.15 -7.32 9.86
C ASP A 57 -5.84 -6.80 8.46
N VAL A 58 -6.00 -7.62 7.43
CA VAL A 58 -5.87 -7.20 6.03
C VAL A 58 -7.17 -7.54 5.31
N GLU A 59 -7.88 -6.51 4.87
CA GLU A 59 -9.10 -6.68 4.09
C GLU A 59 -8.86 -6.30 2.64
N LEU A 60 -9.16 -7.24 1.74
CA LEU A 60 -9.03 -7.04 0.30
C LEU A 60 -10.29 -6.37 -0.23
N GLU A 61 -10.13 -5.51 -1.23
CA GLU A 61 -11.26 -4.89 -1.92
C GLU A 61 -12.22 -4.21 -0.93
N TYR A 62 -11.64 -3.37 -0.06
CA TYR A 62 -12.39 -2.67 0.97
C TYR A 62 -13.35 -1.65 0.35
N SER A 63 -14.63 -1.76 0.69
CA SER A 63 -15.68 -0.90 0.11
C SER A 63 -15.70 0.47 0.75
N VAL A 64 -15.70 1.51 -0.08
CA VAL A 64 -15.82 2.90 0.34
C VAL A 64 -17.04 3.51 -0.38
N GLN A 65 -17.99 4.02 0.38
CA GLN A 65 -19.15 4.69 -0.17
C GLN A 65 -18.75 6.09 -0.64
N MET A 66 -18.86 6.33 -1.95
CA MET A 66 -18.50 7.61 -2.56
C MET A 66 -19.71 8.18 -3.30
N GLY A 67 -20.40 9.13 -2.68
CA GLY A 67 -21.61 9.71 -3.27
C GLY A 67 -22.67 8.65 -3.53
N VAL A 68 -23.06 8.48 -4.78
CA VAL A 68 -24.09 7.49 -5.17
C VAL A 68 -23.52 6.12 -5.47
N GLY A 69 -22.20 5.98 -5.49
CA GLY A 69 -21.55 4.71 -5.85
C GLY A 69 -20.68 4.16 -4.76
N THR A 70 -20.30 2.90 -4.91
CA THR A 70 -19.34 2.24 -4.05
C THR A 70 -18.05 2.03 -4.82
N LYS A 71 -16.93 2.41 -4.23
CA LYS A 71 -15.59 2.17 -4.75
C LYS A 71 -14.90 1.17 -3.85
N LYS A 72 -13.84 0.56 -4.36
CA LYS A 72 -13.07 -0.42 -3.60
C LYS A 72 -11.61 0.00 -3.57
N VAL A 73 -11.04 -0.08 -2.37
CA VAL A 73 -9.61 0.10 -2.15
C VAL A 73 -8.96 -1.28 -2.16
N ASP A 74 -7.82 -1.43 -2.82
CA ASP A 74 -7.19 -2.74 -2.98
C ASP A 74 -6.95 -3.44 -1.65
N TYR A 75 -6.41 -2.72 -0.65
CA TYR A 75 -6.19 -3.26 0.70
C TYR A 75 -6.52 -2.22 1.75
N ALA A 76 -7.20 -2.66 2.80
CA ALA A 76 -7.31 -1.90 4.04
C ALA A 76 -6.55 -2.66 5.12
N LEU A 77 -5.57 -2.02 5.72
CA LEU A 77 -4.83 -2.57 6.84
C LEU A 77 -5.53 -2.11 8.11
N MET A 78 -5.92 -3.07 8.94
CA MET A 78 -6.84 -2.85 10.07
C MET A 78 -6.12 -2.99 11.39
N ILE A 79 -6.46 -2.15 12.36
CA ILE A 79 -6.08 -2.33 13.76
C ILE A 79 -7.37 -2.27 14.57
N GLU A 80 -7.60 -3.31 15.35
CA GLU A 80 -8.79 -3.42 16.22
C GLU A 80 -10.10 -3.18 15.45
N GLY A 81 -10.17 -3.72 14.23
CA GLY A 81 -11.37 -3.64 13.40
C GLY A 81 -11.57 -2.31 12.67
N ALA A 82 -10.62 -1.38 12.76
CA ALA A 82 -10.71 -0.09 12.07
C ALA A 82 -9.58 0.06 11.04
N PRO A 83 -9.87 0.58 9.84
CA PRO A 83 -8.84 0.78 8.84
C PRO A 83 -7.89 1.92 9.23
N VAL A 84 -6.59 1.65 9.19
CA VAL A 84 -5.56 2.62 9.52
C VAL A 84 -4.67 2.98 8.34
N VAL A 85 -4.57 2.09 7.34
CA VAL A 85 -3.83 2.32 6.11
C VAL A 85 -4.66 1.83 4.94
N PHE A 86 -4.77 2.62 3.90
CA PHE A 86 -5.27 2.18 2.60
C PHE A 86 -4.10 1.98 1.65
N VAL A 87 -4.10 0.88 0.91
CA VAL A 87 -3.08 0.58 -0.09
C VAL A 87 -3.74 0.44 -1.45
N GLU A 88 -3.27 1.21 -2.43
CA GLU A 88 -3.69 1.12 -3.83
C GLU A 88 -2.50 0.74 -4.69
N ALA A 89 -2.69 -0.26 -5.53
CA ALA A 89 -1.66 -0.74 -6.42
C ALA A 89 -2.05 -0.52 -7.87
N LYS A 90 -1.05 -0.28 -8.70
CA LYS A 90 -1.17 -0.19 -10.16
C LYS A 90 -0.22 -1.21 -10.78
N GLY A 91 -0.39 -1.49 -12.07
CA GLY A 91 0.54 -2.37 -12.79
C GLY A 91 1.94 -1.76 -12.85
N VAL A 92 2.93 -2.61 -13.01
CA VAL A 92 4.35 -2.23 -12.98
C VAL A 92 4.67 -1.12 -13.98
N ASP A 93 4.08 -1.17 -15.18
CA ASP A 93 4.32 -0.19 -16.24
C ASP A 93 3.39 1.02 -16.19
N THR A 94 2.53 1.11 -15.19
CA THR A 94 1.63 2.25 -15.02
C THR A 94 2.31 3.28 -14.13
N ALA A 95 2.61 4.44 -14.69
CA ALA A 95 3.16 5.54 -13.91
C ALA A 95 2.13 6.05 -12.90
N ILE A 96 2.57 6.30 -11.68
CA ILE A 96 1.74 6.88 -10.64
C ILE A 96 1.47 8.34 -11.01
N SER A 97 0.21 8.72 -11.07
CA SER A 97 -0.22 10.06 -11.50
C SER A 97 -0.89 10.81 -10.36
N ASP A 98 -1.05 12.13 -10.57
CA ASP A 98 -1.81 12.97 -9.66
C ASP A 98 -3.26 12.48 -9.51
N SER A 99 -3.83 11.93 -10.58
CA SER A 99 -5.18 11.36 -10.54
C SER A 99 -5.26 10.18 -9.58
N HIS A 100 -4.26 9.30 -9.59
CA HIS A 100 -4.18 8.18 -8.65
C HIS A 100 -4.05 8.66 -7.21
N GLN A 101 -3.20 9.67 -6.98
CA GLN A 101 -3.03 10.27 -5.66
C GLN A 101 -4.32 10.88 -5.15
N ASN A 102 -4.99 11.67 -5.98
CA ASN A 102 -6.24 12.33 -5.61
C ASN A 102 -7.34 11.33 -5.29
N GLN A 103 -7.39 10.22 -6.02
CA GLN A 103 -8.35 9.16 -5.77
C GLN A 103 -8.12 8.53 -4.40
N LEU A 104 -6.88 8.16 -4.08
CA LEU A 104 -6.56 7.57 -2.78
C LEU A 104 -6.82 8.56 -1.65
N LYS A 105 -6.44 9.82 -1.83
CA LYS A 105 -6.71 10.88 -0.85
C LYS A 105 -8.20 11.01 -0.57
N SER A 106 -9.04 10.93 -1.60
CA SER A 106 -10.50 11.04 -1.43
C SER A 106 -11.05 9.87 -0.63
N TYR A 107 -10.54 8.66 -0.83
CA TYR A 107 -10.94 7.48 -0.05
C TYR A 107 -10.51 7.63 1.42
N MET A 108 -9.29 8.08 1.65
CA MET A 108 -8.79 8.34 3.00
C MET A 108 -9.67 9.36 3.74
N ARG A 109 -10.01 10.44 3.05
CA ARG A 109 -10.84 11.51 3.62
C ARG A 109 -12.25 11.00 3.94
N GLN A 110 -12.83 10.23 3.02
CA GLN A 110 -14.20 9.74 3.17
C GLN A 110 -14.36 8.83 4.38
N VAL A 111 -13.38 7.99 4.64
CA VAL A 111 -13.44 7.01 5.74
C VAL A 111 -12.77 7.54 7.02
N GLY A 112 -11.86 8.48 6.89
CA GLY A 112 -11.09 8.99 8.02
C GLY A 112 -9.84 8.17 8.29
N VAL A 113 -9.23 7.63 7.24
CA VAL A 113 -7.99 6.84 7.33
C VAL A 113 -6.80 7.77 7.26
N ASP A 114 -5.84 7.60 8.17
CA ASP A 114 -4.74 8.54 8.31
C ASP A 114 -3.57 8.26 7.35
N TRP A 115 -3.43 7.04 6.86
CA TRP A 115 -2.29 6.66 6.03
C TRP A 115 -2.74 6.07 4.70
N GLY A 116 -1.98 6.36 3.65
CA GLY A 116 -2.18 5.76 2.33
C GLY A 116 -0.86 5.37 1.70
N LEU A 117 -0.83 4.23 1.04
CA LEU A 117 0.30 3.79 0.24
C LEU A 117 -0.18 3.58 -1.20
N LEU A 118 0.46 4.29 -2.12
CA LEU A 118 0.20 4.17 -3.55
C LEU A 118 1.46 3.62 -4.20
N THR A 119 1.33 2.53 -4.95
CA THR A 119 2.50 1.86 -5.50
C THR A 119 2.17 1.13 -6.81
N ASN A 120 3.19 1.00 -7.66
CA ASN A 120 3.16 0.11 -8.83
C ASN A 120 4.22 -0.99 -8.72
N GLY A 121 4.78 -1.20 -7.52
CA GLY A 121 5.85 -2.17 -7.30
C GLY A 121 7.25 -1.65 -7.59
N VAL A 122 7.37 -0.57 -8.36
CA VAL A 122 8.64 0.10 -8.67
C VAL A 122 8.79 1.39 -7.87
N GLN A 123 7.71 2.13 -7.75
CA GLN A 123 7.62 3.36 -6.97
C GLN A 123 6.62 3.20 -5.84
N PHE A 124 6.91 3.82 -4.73
CA PHE A 124 6.07 3.80 -3.53
C PHE A 124 5.88 5.23 -3.06
N GLU A 125 4.63 5.64 -2.90
CA GLU A 125 4.32 6.97 -2.39
C GLU A 125 3.49 6.84 -1.13
N LEU A 126 3.95 7.48 -0.06
CA LEU A 126 3.27 7.47 1.23
C LEU A 126 2.47 8.76 1.39
N LEU A 127 1.20 8.62 1.68
CA LEU A 127 0.29 9.72 1.94
C LEU A 127 -0.08 9.74 3.42
N LYS A 128 -0.23 10.94 3.96
CA LYS A 128 -0.62 11.16 5.35
C LYS A 128 -1.75 12.17 5.40
N ARG A 129 -2.79 11.87 6.15
CA ARG A 129 -3.84 12.83 6.43
C ARG A 129 -3.41 13.69 7.61
N LYS A 130 -3.19 14.96 7.36
CA LYS A 130 -2.91 15.93 8.42
C LYS A 130 -4.21 16.47 8.96
N LYS A 131 -4.38 16.42 10.28
CA LYS A 131 -5.52 17.01 10.95
C LYS A 131 -5.23 18.50 11.12
N GLY A 132 -5.76 19.29 10.20
CA GLY A 132 -5.67 20.75 10.30
C GLY A 132 -6.62 21.30 11.35
N LYS A 133 -6.49 22.58 11.67
CA LYS A 133 -7.32 23.25 12.67
C LYS A 133 -8.79 23.36 12.23
N GLU A 134 -9.03 23.49 10.93
CA GLU A 134 -10.36 23.66 10.38
C GLU A 134 -10.84 22.46 9.61
N ARG A 135 -9.93 21.76 8.89
CA ARG A 135 -10.23 20.53 8.16
C ARG A 135 -8.97 19.72 7.95
N PRO A 136 -9.13 18.39 7.90
CA PRO A 136 -8.00 17.51 7.55
C PRO A 136 -7.58 17.74 6.10
N ASP A 137 -6.31 17.56 5.84
CA ASP A 137 -5.73 17.64 4.51
C ASP A 137 -4.80 16.45 4.30
N GLU A 138 -4.80 15.87 3.10
CA GLU A 138 -3.96 14.75 2.74
C GLU A 138 -2.76 15.27 1.96
N VAL A 139 -1.57 14.88 2.39
CA VAL A 139 -0.33 15.31 1.76
C VAL A 139 0.54 14.11 1.43
N SER A 140 1.34 14.23 0.37
CA SER A 140 2.40 13.25 0.10
C SER A 140 3.56 13.52 1.03
N LEU A 141 4.04 12.50 1.73
CA LEU A 141 5.26 12.58 2.53
C LEU A 141 6.50 12.30 1.70
N GLY A 142 6.34 11.78 0.50
CA GLY A 142 7.44 11.52 -0.41
C GLY A 142 7.25 10.25 -1.20
N GLU A 143 8.13 10.08 -2.17
CA GLU A 143 8.22 8.90 -3.01
C GLU A 143 9.55 8.20 -2.78
N ILE A 144 9.53 6.88 -2.87
CA ILE A 144 10.74 6.07 -2.79
C ILE A 144 10.67 4.99 -3.87
N SER A 145 11.82 4.66 -4.46
CA SER A 145 11.91 3.60 -5.45
C SER A 145 12.20 2.26 -4.79
N LEU A 146 11.91 1.17 -5.51
CA LEU A 146 12.12 -0.20 -5.01
C LEU A 146 13.54 -0.42 -4.51
N ASP A 147 14.54 0.01 -5.27
CA ASP A 147 15.94 -0.19 -4.92
C ASP A 147 16.43 0.70 -3.77
N SER A 148 15.59 1.62 -3.30
CA SER A 148 15.89 2.49 -2.16
C SER A 148 15.15 2.09 -0.88
N LEU A 149 14.41 0.99 -0.90
CA LEU A 149 13.67 0.52 0.29
C LEU A 149 14.57 0.10 1.46
#